data_f2a7e308e593fc44c11f3cd60cd4ecf4
#
_entry.id   f2a7e308e593fc44c11f3cd60cd4ecf4
#
_cell.length_a   1.000
_cell.length_b   1.000
_cell.length_c   1.000
_cell.angle_alpha   90.00
_cell.angle_beta   90.00
_cell.angle_gamma   90.00
#
_symmetry.space_group_name_H-M   'P 1'
#
loop_
_entity.id
_entity.type
_entity.pdbx_description
1 polymer ?
#
loop_
_entity_poly.entity_id
_entity_poly.type
_entity_poly.pdbx_seq_one_letter_code
_entity_poly.pdbx_strand_id
1 'polypeptide(L)'
;RFMMFYIRTADKLQRTSVWLDNLEGGIDYLRQVVINDKLGINAQLEEEINRLRAQVVCEWTETVNDAQQRARFAHFVNSSARDPLVQMVPEREQHRPARVQERIEIIQLEENV
;
A
#
# COMPACT_ATOMS: atom_id res chain seq x y z
N ARG A 1 -6.25 21.30 -1.61
CA ARG A 1 -6.92 22.00 -2.73
C ARG A 1 -6.29 21.65 -4.08
N PHE A 2 -5.00 21.88 -4.26
CA PHE A 2 -4.29 21.63 -5.52
C PHE A 2 -4.51 20.20 -6.04
N MET A 3 -4.24 19.19 -5.22
CA MET A 3 -4.39 17.78 -5.61
C MET A 3 -5.81 17.44 -6.06
N MET A 4 -6.82 17.92 -5.31
CA MET A 4 -8.21 17.67 -5.66
C MET A 4 -8.64 18.41 -6.93
N PHE A 5 -8.17 19.64 -7.13
CA PHE A 5 -8.41 20.37 -8.35
C PHE A 5 -7.79 19.70 -9.57
N TYR A 6 -6.53 19.23 -9.45
CA TYR A 6 -5.87 18.44 -10.48
C TYR A 6 -6.64 17.15 -10.81
N ILE A 7 -7.02 16.37 -9.80
CA ILE A 7 -7.76 15.10 -10.00
C ILE A 7 -9.10 15.33 -10.73
N ARG A 8 -9.77 16.44 -10.44
CA ARG A 8 -11.08 16.78 -11.05
C ARG A 8 -10.97 17.28 -12.50
N THR A 9 -9.84 17.88 -12.87
CA THR A 9 -9.71 18.61 -14.15
C THR A 9 -8.70 18.00 -15.11
N ALA A 10 -7.83 17.11 -14.66
CA ALA A 10 -6.89 16.42 -15.51
C ALA A 10 -7.55 15.27 -16.28
N ASP A 11 -7.06 15.00 -17.48
CA ASP A 11 -7.41 13.81 -18.23
C ASP A 11 -6.84 12.55 -17.60
N LYS A 12 -7.44 11.40 -17.93
CA LYS A 12 -6.97 10.12 -17.43
C LYS A 12 -5.49 9.89 -17.75
N LEU A 13 -4.70 9.59 -16.71
CA LEU A 13 -3.24 9.37 -16.80
C LEU A 13 -2.43 10.61 -17.23
N GLN A 14 -3.03 11.79 -17.23
CA GLN A 14 -2.31 13.02 -17.55
C GLN A 14 -1.37 13.41 -16.39
N ARG A 15 -0.11 13.67 -16.71
CA ARG A 15 0.87 14.15 -15.72
C ARG A 15 0.60 15.61 -15.34
N THR A 16 0.91 15.98 -14.10
CA THR A 16 0.70 17.35 -13.60
C THR A 16 1.39 18.42 -14.42
N SER A 17 2.59 18.18 -14.96
CA SER A 17 3.30 19.13 -15.81
C SER A 17 2.54 19.39 -17.11
N VAL A 18 2.12 18.33 -17.79
CA VAL A 18 1.35 18.43 -19.04
C VAL A 18 -0.01 19.08 -18.80
N TRP A 19 -0.67 18.72 -17.70
CA TRP A 19 -1.92 19.33 -17.30
C TRP A 19 -1.76 20.84 -17.05
N LEU A 20 -0.70 21.24 -16.35
CA LEU A 20 -0.42 22.66 -16.07
C LEU A 20 -0.09 23.45 -17.35
N ASP A 21 0.68 22.85 -18.26
CA ASP A 21 1.03 23.48 -19.54
C ASP A 21 -0.22 23.71 -20.43
N ASN A 22 -1.21 22.81 -20.33
CA ASN A 22 -2.47 22.89 -21.06
C ASN A 22 -3.53 23.73 -20.33
N LEU A 23 -3.30 24.11 -19.08
CA LEU A 23 -4.25 24.90 -18.30
C LEU A 23 -4.29 26.33 -18.82
N GLU A 24 -5.46 26.79 -19.27
CA GLU A 24 -5.63 28.16 -19.71
C GLU A 24 -5.33 29.15 -18.57
N GLY A 25 -4.39 30.07 -18.79
CA GLY A 25 -3.87 30.99 -17.77
C GLY A 25 -2.76 30.39 -16.89
N GLY A 26 -2.37 29.13 -17.12
CA GLY A 26 -1.21 28.50 -16.50
C GLY A 26 -1.18 28.55 -14.97
N ILE A 27 0.02 28.71 -14.44
CA ILE A 27 0.25 28.71 -12.98
C ILE A 27 -0.42 29.91 -12.26
N ASP A 28 -0.58 31.04 -12.94
CA ASP A 28 -1.22 32.21 -12.33
C ASP A 28 -2.72 31.98 -12.15
N TYR A 29 -3.36 31.33 -13.12
CA TYR A 29 -4.75 30.91 -12.97
C TYR A 29 -4.90 29.88 -11.85
N LEU A 30 -4.02 28.86 -11.83
CA LEU A 30 -4.02 27.86 -10.76
C LEU A 30 -3.88 28.50 -9.37
N ARG A 31 -2.99 29.48 -9.24
CA ARG A 31 -2.82 30.26 -7.99
C ARG A 31 -4.10 30.97 -7.59
N GLN A 32 -4.78 31.62 -8.54
CA GLN A 32 -6.05 32.29 -8.27
C GLN A 32 -7.14 31.33 -7.81
N VAL A 33 -7.21 30.14 -8.41
CA VAL A 33 -8.18 29.10 -8.01
C VAL A 33 -7.88 28.56 -6.62
N VAL A 34 -6.64 28.12 -6.38
CA VAL A 34 -6.28 27.39 -5.15
C VAL A 34 -6.13 28.30 -3.94
N ILE A 35 -5.58 29.51 -4.13
CA ILE A 35 -5.31 30.46 -3.03
C ILE A 35 -6.48 31.40 -2.84
N ASN A 36 -6.92 32.05 -3.90
CA ASN A 36 -7.90 33.14 -3.85
C ASN A 36 -9.35 32.67 -4.02
N ASP A 37 -9.55 31.34 -4.17
CA ASP A 37 -10.88 30.72 -4.36
C ASP A 37 -11.70 31.36 -5.52
N LYS A 38 -11.03 31.61 -6.64
CA LYS A 38 -11.64 32.24 -7.81
C LYS A 38 -12.92 31.55 -8.29
N LEU A 39 -13.01 30.23 -8.09
CA LEU A 39 -14.16 29.43 -8.50
C LEU A 39 -15.15 29.17 -7.36
N GLY A 40 -14.87 29.60 -6.13
CA GLY A 40 -15.72 29.34 -4.97
C GLY A 40 -15.84 27.86 -4.58
N ILE A 41 -14.83 27.06 -4.89
CA ILE A 41 -14.87 25.59 -4.67
C ILE A 41 -13.88 25.09 -3.62
N ASN A 42 -13.10 25.97 -3.01
CA ASN A 42 -12.06 25.56 -2.07
C ASN A 42 -12.59 24.76 -0.88
N ALA A 43 -13.74 25.16 -0.33
CA ALA A 43 -14.38 24.42 0.76
C ALA A 43 -14.75 22.98 0.34
N GLN A 44 -15.27 22.79 -0.86
CA GLN A 44 -15.62 21.47 -1.39
C GLN A 44 -14.37 20.62 -1.62
N LEU A 45 -13.29 21.20 -2.14
CA LEU A 45 -12.01 20.50 -2.34
C LEU A 45 -11.40 20.04 -1.02
N GLU A 46 -11.48 20.88 0.01
CA GLU A 46 -11.00 20.54 1.37
C GLU A 46 -11.84 19.46 2.03
N GLU A 47 -13.15 19.55 1.93
CA GLU A 47 -14.04 18.51 2.46
C GLU A 47 -13.77 17.14 1.79
N GLU A 48 -13.61 17.13 0.48
CA GLU A 48 -13.33 15.91 -0.27
C GLU A 48 -11.99 15.27 0.10
N ILE A 49 -10.91 16.06 0.19
CA ILE A 49 -9.60 15.53 0.62
C ILE A 49 -9.64 15.03 2.06
N ASN A 50 -10.34 15.70 2.95
CA ASN A 50 -10.47 15.28 4.34
C ASN A 50 -11.26 13.98 4.45
N ARG A 51 -12.33 13.82 3.68
CA ARG A 51 -13.09 12.57 3.60
C ARG A 51 -12.23 11.42 3.10
N LEU A 52 -11.45 11.63 2.04
CA LEU A 52 -10.52 10.62 1.51
C LEU A 52 -9.44 10.25 2.54
N ARG A 53 -8.87 11.24 3.22
CA ARG A 53 -7.86 11.00 4.27
C ARG A 53 -8.42 10.19 5.43
N ALA A 54 -9.67 10.38 5.79
CA ALA A 54 -10.31 9.61 6.85
C ALA A 54 -10.55 8.13 6.47
N GLN A 55 -10.62 7.84 5.16
CA GLN A 55 -10.80 6.49 4.64
C GLN A 55 -9.47 5.76 4.40
N VAL A 56 -8.34 6.49 4.35
CA VAL A 56 -7.03 5.90 4.13
C VAL A 56 -6.56 5.19 5.38
N VAL A 57 -6.40 3.89 5.24
CA VAL A 57 -5.77 3.04 6.24
C VAL A 57 -4.34 2.77 5.78
N CYS A 58 -3.37 3.00 6.64
CA CYS A 58 -1.99 2.65 6.37
C CYS A 58 -1.77 1.18 6.74
N GLU A 59 -1.71 0.30 5.76
CA GLU A 59 -1.49 -1.14 5.95
C GLU A 59 -0.23 -1.45 6.76
N TRP A 60 0.83 -0.65 6.60
CA TRP A 60 2.05 -0.80 7.40
C TRP A 60 1.84 -0.45 8.87
N THR A 61 1.05 0.58 9.16
CA THR A 61 0.72 0.94 10.55
C THR A 61 -0.10 -0.17 11.21
N GLU A 62 -1.06 -0.74 10.51
CA GLU A 62 -1.82 -1.88 11.00
C GLU A 62 -0.92 -3.10 11.23
N THR A 63 -0.07 -3.43 10.27
CA THR A 63 0.88 -4.54 10.38
C THR A 63 1.84 -4.37 11.56
N VAL A 64 2.36 -3.16 11.78
CA VAL A 64 3.26 -2.87 12.91
C VAL A 64 2.55 -2.98 14.26
N ASN A 65 1.29 -2.62 14.33
CA ASN A 65 0.49 -2.68 15.55
C ASN A 65 -0.06 -4.08 15.84
N ASP A 66 -0.16 -4.95 14.85
CA ASP A 66 -0.62 -6.33 15.00
C ASP A 66 0.56 -7.29 15.15
N ALA A 67 0.63 -7.94 16.33
CA ALA A 67 1.71 -8.88 16.65
C ALA A 67 1.73 -10.11 15.71
N GLN A 68 0.58 -10.58 15.26
CA GLN A 68 0.50 -11.73 14.34
C GLN A 68 0.99 -11.35 12.94
N GLN A 69 0.61 -10.18 12.45
CA GLN A 69 1.09 -9.70 11.17
C GLN A 69 2.59 -9.39 11.20
N ARG A 70 3.09 -8.78 12.28
CA ARG A 70 4.54 -8.55 12.46
C ARG A 70 5.36 -9.83 12.41
N ALA A 71 4.85 -10.91 12.99
CA ALA A 71 5.55 -12.21 12.98
C ALA A 71 5.84 -12.72 11.57
N ARG A 72 5.03 -12.35 10.57
CA ARG A 72 5.24 -12.73 9.16
C ARG A 72 6.47 -12.09 8.53
N PHE A 73 6.98 -11.01 9.13
CA PHE A 73 8.17 -10.28 8.67
C PHE A 73 9.38 -10.51 9.59
N ALA A 74 9.29 -11.46 10.52
CA ALA A 74 10.40 -11.82 11.39
C ALA A 74 11.54 -12.44 10.57
N HIS A 75 12.78 -12.04 10.90
CA HIS A 75 13.98 -12.61 10.31
C HIS A 75 14.56 -13.68 11.24
N PHE A 76 14.79 -14.87 10.69
CA PHE A 76 15.39 -15.99 11.41
C PHE A 76 16.85 -16.24 10.99
N VAL A 77 17.43 -15.30 10.25
CA VAL A 77 18.84 -15.33 9.85
C VAL A 77 19.73 -15.20 11.11
N ASN A 78 20.68 -16.11 11.25
CA ASN A 78 21.57 -16.21 12.42
C ASN A 78 20.84 -16.48 13.76
N SER A 79 19.61 -16.97 13.71
CA SER A 79 18.86 -17.40 14.87
C SER A 79 18.76 -18.94 14.93
N SER A 80 18.79 -19.52 16.12
CA SER A 80 18.47 -20.94 16.34
C SER A 80 16.95 -21.21 16.30
N ALA A 81 16.14 -20.17 16.36
CA ALA A 81 14.70 -20.29 16.23
C ALA A 81 14.31 -20.66 14.80
N ARG A 82 13.35 -21.56 14.65
CA ARG A 82 12.78 -21.92 13.36
C ARG A 82 11.69 -20.93 12.99
N ASP A 83 11.65 -20.56 11.72
CA ASP A 83 10.55 -19.77 11.17
C ASP A 83 9.28 -20.65 11.17
N PRO A 84 8.22 -20.27 11.91
CA PRO A 84 6.98 -21.06 11.95
C PRO A 84 6.23 -21.07 10.60
N LEU A 85 6.55 -20.13 9.69
CA LEU A 85 5.94 -20.04 8.37
C LEU A 85 6.69 -20.91 7.33
N VAL A 86 7.88 -21.41 7.65
CA VAL A 86 8.68 -22.24 6.75
C VAL A 86 8.70 -23.66 7.27
N GLN A 87 8.02 -24.53 6.55
CA GLN A 87 8.08 -25.96 6.83
C GLN A 87 9.45 -26.51 6.43
N MET A 88 10.13 -27.16 7.38
CA MET A 88 11.45 -27.73 7.19
C MET A 88 11.37 -29.25 7.12
N VAL A 89 12.07 -29.85 6.18
CA VAL A 89 12.23 -31.31 6.05
C VAL A 89 13.69 -31.73 6.24
N PRO A 90 13.97 -32.90 6.85
CA PRO A 90 15.33 -33.38 7.00
C PRO A 90 15.84 -33.92 5.67
N GLU A 91 17.06 -33.57 5.32
CA GLU A 91 17.79 -34.14 4.18
C GLU A 91 19.28 -34.19 4.50
N ARG A 92 19.88 -35.40 4.45
CA ARG A 92 21.32 -35.65 4.68
C ARG A 92 21.85 -35.00 5.97
N GLU A 93 21.17 -35.24 7.09
CA GLU A 93 21.51 -34.72 8.43
C GLU A 93 21.34 -33.20 8.59
N GLN A 94 20.78 -32.52 7.60
CA GLN A 94 20.45 -31.08 7.64
C GLN A 94 18.95 -30.87 7.45
N HIS A 95 18.50 -29.69 7.80
CA HIS A 95 17.12 -29.28 7.52
C HIS A 95 17.11 -28.30 6.35
N ARG A 96 16.21 -28.53 5.40
CA ARG A 96 15.94 -27.58 4.32
C ARG A 96 14.47 -27.23 4.25
N PRO A 97 14.10 -26.09 3.63
CA PRO A 97 12.70 -25.78 3.35
C PRO A 97 12.04 -26.85 2.50
N ALA A 98 10.81 -27.22 2.86
CA ALA A 98 10.00 -28.15 2.09
C ALA A 98 9.69 -27.58 0.70
N ARG A 99 9.85 -28.41 -0.34
CA ARG A 99 9.40 -28.09 -1.70
C ARG A 99 7.88 -28.10 -1.76
N VAL A 100 7.30 -27.46 -2.79
CA VAL A 100 5.85 -27.36 -2.92
C VAL A 100 5.15 -28.71 -2.88
N GLN A 101 5.71 -29.72 -3.56
CA GLN A 101 5.15 -31.07 -3.59
C GLN A 101 5.17 -31.76 -2.21
N GLU A 102 6.21 -31.54 -1.44
CA GLU A 102 6.37 -32.09 -0.09
C GLU A 102 5.37 -31.46 0.90
N ARG A 103 5.03 -30.18 0.72
CA ARG A 103 4.01 -29.51 1.54
C ARG A 103 2.61 -30.07 1.31
N ILE A 104 2.27 -30.40 0.07
CA ILE A 104 0.96 -30.97 -0.28
C ILE A 104 0.82 -32.37 0.32
N GLU A 105 1.86 -33.18 0.30
CA GLU A 105 1.83 -34.52 0.90
C GLU A 105 1.59 -34.49 2.41
N ILE A 106 2.18 -33.52 3.12
CA ILE A 106 1.99 -33.39 4.56
C ILE A 106 0.57 -32.92 4.92
N ILE A 107 -0.02 -32.01 4.15
CA ILE A 107 -1.41 -31.57 4.35
C ILE A 107 -2.38 -32.75 4.20
N GLN A 108 -2.12 -33.64 3.24
CA GLN A 108 -2.95 -34.85 3.04
C GLN A 108 -2.83 -35.88 4.17
N LEU A 109 -1.67 -35.92 4.84
CA LEU A 109 -1.46 -36.80 6.00
C LEU A 109 -2.17 -36.31 7.27
N GLU A 110 -2.28 -35.00 7.45
CA GLU A 110 -2.99 -34.40 8.59
C GLU A 110 -4.52 -34.50 8.46
N GLU A 111 -5.08 -34.55 7.25
CA GLU A 111 -6.51 -34.74 7.03
C GLU A 111 -6.99 -36.20 7.21
N ASN A 112 -6.07 -37.17 7.32
CA ASN A 112 -6.38 -38.59 7.48
C ASN A 112 -6.11 -39.13 8.91
N VAL A 113 -5.85 -38.26 9.90
CA VAL A 113 -5.74 -38.58 11.32
C VAL A 113 -6.91 -37.97 12.07
#